data_1abd23ead217edbd2770d3ee39026eaf
#
_entry.id   1abd23ead217edbd2770d3ee39026eaf
#
_cell.length_a   1.000
_cell.length_b   1.000
_cell.length_c   1.000
_cell.angle_alpha   90.00
_cell.angle_beta   90.00
_cell.angle_gamma   90.00
#
_symmetry.space_group_name_H-M   'P 1'
#
loop_
_entity.id
_entity.type
_entity.pdbx_description
1 polymer ?
#
loop_
_entity_poly.entity_id
_entity_poly.type
_entity_poly.pdbx_seq_one_letter_code
_entity_poly.pdbx_strand_id
1 'polypeptide(L)'
;RHFAVLGGGNTLFIGNHFFQGDSVASGIRTAGLVIAKSHASSIITSNYIDDCFIEWTNEYDPAPEFSSEFSFSALSITDYVFLSGDVAPWFNYIVVKPHGEGHFLSGVNITGKRFKSLGATIDRAERVDTSFADLDYFRMRDVNFTANSFHGVVNRVSNPLRMKHTEGSVATTWTVDTNEKLPFNGQTLAVDSV
;
A
#
# COMPACT_ATOMS: atom_id res chain seq x y z
N ARG A 1 2.41 -17.19 5.55
CA ARG A 1 3.58 -16.31 5.32
C ARG A 1 4.69 -17.14 4.68
N HIS A 2 5.17 -16.71 3.52
CA HIS A 2 6.29 -17.41 2.87
C HIS A 2 7.63 -16.92 3.40
N PHE A 3 7.77 -15.63 3.60
CA PHE A 3 8.96 -15.01 4.13
C PHE A 3 8.60 -13.87 5.09
N ALA A 4 9.31 -13.76 6.21
CA ALA A 4 9.10 -12.68 7.18
C ALA A 4 10.42 -12.07 7.62
N VAL A 5 10.50 -10.75 7.60
CA VAL A 5 11.59 -9.95 8.16
C VAL A 5 11.15 -9.47 9.52
N LEU A 6 11.68 -10.09 10.58
CA LEU A 6 11.28 -9.81 11.97
C LEU A 6 12.17 -8.76 12.65
N GLY A 7 13.26 -8.37 12.03
CA GLY A 7 14.19 -7.40 12.61
C GLY A 7 15.28 -7.00 11.63
N GLY A 8 16.20 -6.19 12.09
CA GLY A 8 17.34 -5.74 11.28
C GLY A 8 17.12 -4.37 10.64
N GLY A 9 18.14 -3.91 9.94
CA GLY A 9 18.15 -2.67 9.19
C GLY A 9 17.67 -2.85 7.75
N ASN A 10 18.38 -2.24 6.83
CA ASN A 10 18.04 -2.24 5.41
C ASN A 10 17.90 -3.64 4.82
N THR A 11 16.80 -3.88 4.12
CA THR A 11 16.51 -5.16 3.50
C THR A 11 16.36 -4.99 2.01
N LEU A 12 16.88 -5.94 1.24
CA LEU A 12 16.83 -5.94 -0.22
C LEU A 12 16.27 -7.27 -0.74
N PHE A 13 15.16 -7.18 -1.46
CA PHE A 13 14.53 -8.30 -2.15
C PHE A 13 14.54 -8.08 -3.65
N ILE A 14 15.27 -8.92 -4.38
CA ILE A 14 15.43 -8.80 -5.84
C ILE A 14 15.21 -10.15 -6.51
N GLY A 15 14.44 -10.16 -7.58
CA GLY A 15 14.35 -11.29 -8.49
C GLY A 15 13.69 -12.54 -7.90
N ASN A 16 12.85 -12.40 -6.88
CA ASN A 16 12.17 -13.54 -6.27
C ASN A 16 10.80 -13.75 -6.90
N HIS A 17 10.32 -14.99 -6.82
CA HIS A 17 8.95 -15.37 -7.10
C HIS A 17 8.29 -15.82 -5.79
N PHE A 18 7.35 -15.03 -5.31
CA PHE A 18 6.48 -15.39 -4.20
C PHE A 18 5.19 -15.94 -4.76
N PHE A 19 4.95 -17.21 -4.57
CA PHE A 19 3.82 -17.91 -5.11
C PHE A 19 3.01 -18.61 -4.02
N GLN A 20 1.73 -18.36 -3.99
CA GLN A 20 0.79 -19.18 -3.25
C GLN A 20 0.10 -20.12 -4.24
N GLY A 21 0.41 -21.40 -4.17
CA GLY A 21 -0.19 -22.44 -5.02
C GLY A 21 -1.70 -22.48 -4.92
N ASP A 22 -2.29 -23.16 -5.85
CA ASP A 22 -3.66 -23.25 -6.30
C ASP A 22 -4.80 -22.93 -5.35
N SER A 23 -5.81 -22.33 -5.95
CA SER A 23 -7.23 -22.28 -5.59
C SER A 23 -7.49 -22.42 -4.09
N VAL A 24 -7.20 -21.41 -3.35
CA VAL A 24 -7.91 -21.24 -2.10
C VAL A 24 -9.34 -20.86 -2.49
N ALA A 25 -10.21 -21.83 -2.55
CA ALA A 25 -11.61 -21.70 -2.97
C ALA A 25 -12.42 -20.63 -2.23
N SER A 26 -11.87 -20.09 -1.16
CA SER A 26 -12.46 -19.01 -0.35
C SER A 26 -11.85 -17.64 -0.60
N GLY A 27 -10.88 -17.51 -1.51
CA GLY A 27 -10.13 -16.25 -1.72
C GLY A 27 -9.22 -15.89 -0.55
N ILE A 28 -8.97 -16.79 0.39
CA ILE A 28 -8.04 -16.58 1.50
C ILE A 28 -6.62 -16.62 0.95
N ARG A 29 -5.90 -15.53 1.11
CA ARG A 29 -4.51 -15.42 0.67
C ARG A 29 -3.57 -15.20 1.85
N THR A 30 -2.33 -15.62 1.70
CA THR A 30 -1.30 -15.40 2.69
C THR A 30 -0.36 -14.28 2.24
N ALA A 31 0.30 -13.62 3.19
CA ALA A 31 1.38 -12.73 2.85
C ALA A 31 2.55 -13.52 2.28
N GLY A 32 2.97 -13.20 1.07
CA GLY A 32 4.19 -13.74 0.47
C GLY A 32 5.42 -13.17 1.17
N LEU A 33 5.41 -11.88 1.43
CA LEU A 33 6.43 -11.16 2.16
C LEU A 33 5.82 -10.38 3.32
N VAL A 34 6.32 -10.58 4.52
CA VAL A 34 6.00 -9.78 5.70
C VAL A 34 7.21 -8.97 6.13
N ILE A 35 7.07 -7.66 6.23
CA ILE A 35 8.05 -6.76 6.82
C ILE A 35 7.48 -6.36 8.19
N ALA A 36 8.02 -6.95 9.25
CA ALA A 36 7.51 -6.78 10.60
C ALA A 36 8.31 -5.72 11.39
N LYS A 37 8.65 -4.63 10.70
CA LYS A 37 9.32 -3.45 11.27
C LYS A 37 8.79 -2.19 10.63
N SER A 38 8.35 -1.23 11.43
CA SER A 38 7.80 0.02 10.94
C SER A 38 8.84 0.88 10.18
N HIS A 39 10.08 0.90 10.62
CA HIS A 39 11.14 1.77 10.05
C HIS A 39 12.32 0.99 9.47
N ALA A 40 12.07 -0.11 8.82
CA ALA A 40 13.12 -0.82 8.10
C ALA A 40 13.18 -0.31 6.66
N SER A 41 14.25 0.37 6.28
CA SER A 41 14.49 0.72 4.87
C SER A 41 14.50 -0.53 4.02
N SER A 42 13.43 -0.76 3.27
CA SER A 42 13.26 -1.95 2.46
C SER A 42 13.15 -1.59 0.99
N ILE A 43 13.97 -2.24 0.17
CA ILE A 43 13.92 -2.14 -1.28
C ILE A 43 13.46 -3.48 -1.84
N ILE A 44 12.34 -3.46 -2.54
CA ILE A 44 11.71 -4.64 -3.13
C ILE A 44 11.59 -4.36 -4.62
N THR A 45 12.42 -5.01 -5.43
CA THR A 45 12.50 -4.72 -6.87
C THR A 45 12.58 -5.99 -7.71
N SER A 46 12.04 -5.92 -8.94
CA SER A 46 12.13 -6.99 -9.93
C SER A 46 11.64 -8.35 -9.43
N ASN A 47 10.66 -8.38 -8.54
CA ASN A 47 10.07 -9.64 -8.07
C ASN A 47 8.71 -9.90 -8.75
N TYR A 48 8.24 -11.13 -8.61
CA TYR A 48 6.93 -11.58 -9.06
C TYR A 48 6.14 -12.07 -7.84
N ILE A 49 4.98 -11.49 -7.60
CA ILE A 49 4.07 -11.94 -6.54
C ILE A 49 2.80 -12.49 -7.16
N ASP A 50 2.54 -13.74 -6.89
CA ASP A 50 1.45 -14.52 -7.45
C ASP A 50 0.55 -15.05 -6.34
N ASP A 51 -0.72 -14.66 -6.38
CA ASP A 51 -1.76 -15.06 -5.44
C ASP A 51 -1.44 -14.81 -3.96
N CYS A 52 -0.54 -13.88 -3.66
CA CYS A 52 -0.21 -13.46 -2.31
C CYS A 52 0.05 -11.95 -2.26
N PHE A 53 0.39 -11.40 -1.10
CA PHE A 53 0.54 -9.97 -0.90
C PHE A 53 1.79 -9.63 -0.07
N ILE A 54 2.16 -8.35 -0.05
CA ILE A 54 3.14 -7.79 0.87
C ILE A 54 2.40 -7.22 2.07
N GLU A 55 2.76 -7.65 3.27
CA GLU A 55 2.29 -7.08 4.52
C GLU A 55 3.41 -6.29 5.20
N TRP A 56 3.13 -5.06 5.59
CA TRP A 56 4.03 -4.22 6.36
C TRP A 56 3.38 -3.92 7.70
N THR A 57 4.01 -4.39 8.77
CA THR A 57 3.42 -4.40 10.11
C THR A 57 4.47 -4.16 11.18
N ASN A 58 4.04 -3.84 12.38
CA ASN A 58 4.88 -3.81 13.58
C ASN A 58 4.34 -4.74 14.71
N GLU A 59 3.70 -5.83 14.32
CA GLU A 59 3.03 -6.78 15.23
C GLU A 59 3.92 -7.41 16.31
N TYR A 60 5.24 -7.41 16.08
CA TYR A 60 6.21 -7.97 17.05
C TYR A 60 6.93 -6.89 17.87
N ASP A 61 6.51 -5.65 17.75
CA ASP A 61 7.05 -4.57 18.55
C ASP A 61 6.48 -4.69 19.97
N PRO A 62 7.32 -4.83 21.01
CA PRO A 62 6.84 -4.94 22.40
C PRO A 62 6.20 -3.65 22.91
N ALA A 63 6.47 -2.51 22.27
CA ALA A 63 5.84 -1.22 22.52
C ALA A 63 5.33 -0.67 21.17
N PRO A 64 4.16 -1.15 20.70
CA PRO A 64 3.73 -0.91 19.35
C PRO A 64 3.24 0.52 19.09
N GLU A 65 2.93 1.31 20.10
CA GLU A 65 2.54 2.70 19.95
C GLU A 65 3.68 3.54 19.40
N PHE A 66 3.36 4.49 18.54
CA PHE A 66 4.35 5.41 18.02
C PHE A 66 4.92 6.29 19.13
N SER A 67 6.22 6.19 19.35
CA SER A 67 6.91 6.93 20.41
C SER A 67 8.17 7.66 19.93
N SER A 68 8.51 7.56 18.65
CA SER A 68 9.75 8.13 18.11
C SER A 68 9.49 8.99 16.87
N GLU A 69 10.54 9.49 16.26
CA GLU A 69 10.47 10.31 15.05
C GLU A 69 10.06 9.50 13.80
N PHE A 70 10.39 8.22 13.76
CA PHE A 70 10.18 7.37 12.58
C PHE A 70 9.02 6.41 12.78
N SER A 71 8.18 6.30 11.74
CA SER A 71 7.09 5.36 11.69
C SER A 71 7.24 4.40 10.51
N PHE A 72 6.18 4.00 9.84
CA PHE A 72 6.25 3.20 8.61
C PHE A 72 6.94 3.99 7.52
N SER A 73 8.25 3.82 7.39
CA SER A 73 9.07 4.68 6.55
C SER A 73 10.07 3.94 5.69
N ALA A 74 10.48 4.61 4.58
CA ALA A 74 11.53 4.17 3.68
C ALA A 74 11.27 2.81 3.00
N LEU A 75 10.04 2.57 2.53
CA LEU A 75 9.69 1.42 1.70
C LEU A 75 9.74 1.80 0.21
N SER A 76 10.55 1.12 -0.55
CA SER A 76 10.59 1.25 -2.00
C SER A 76 10.21 -0.07 -2.66
N ILE A 77 9.12 -0.05 -3.46
CA ILE A 77 8.68 -1.18 -4.26
C ILE A 77 8.74 -0.72 -5.72
N THR A 78 9.61 -1.31 -6.55
CA THR A 78 9.84 -0.90 -7.94
C THR A 78 9.89 -2.08 -8.90
N ASP A 79 9.48 -1.88 -10.16
CA ASP A 79 9.59 -2.86 -11.26
C ASP A 79 9.04 -4.26 -10.91
N TYR A 80 7.77 -4.32 -10.60
CA TYR A 80 7.14 -5.49 -10.00
C TYR A 80 5.93 -5.97 -10.78
N VAL A 81 5.66 -7.27 -10.74
CA VAL A 81 4.38 -7.82 -11.21
C VAL A 81 3.64 -8.44 -10.03
N PHE A 82 2.47 -7.90 -9.76
CA PHE A 82 1.49 -8.53 -8.89
C PHE A 82 0.41 -9.17 -9.76
N LEU A 83 0.30 -10.47 -9.66
CA LEU A 83 -0.73 -11.24 -10.31
C LEU A 83 -1.62 -11.90 -9.27
N SER A 84 -2.91 -11.94 -9.51
CA SER A 84 -3.80 -12.82 -8.77
C SER A 84 -4.78 -13.50 -9.73
N GLY A 85 -4.99 -14.78 -9.53
CA GLY A 85 -5.99 -15.58 -10.22
C GLY A 85 -7.34 -15.43 -9.54
N ASP A 86 -7.58 -16.19 -8.52
CA ASP A 86 -8.85 -16.24 -7.79
C ASP A 86 -8.69 -15.69 -6.38
N VAL A 87 -9.16 -14.46 -6.16
CA VAL A 87 -9.08 -13.77 -4.88
C VAL A 87 -10.43 -13.16 -4.52
N ALA A 88 -10.69 -13.02 -3.22
CA ALA A 88 -11.88 -12.33 -2.76
C ALA A 88 -11.81 -10.82 -3.10
N PRO A 89 -12.97 -10.15 -3.30
CA PRO A 89 -13.01 -8.72 -3.65
C PRO A 89 -12.31 -7.79 -2.65
N TRP A 90 -12.16 -8.21 -1.40
CA TRP A 90 -11.46 -7.46 -0.36
C TRP A 90 -9.93 -7.63 -0.38
N PHE A 91 -9.40 -8.44 -1.29
CA PHE A 91 -7.96 -8.67 -1.43
C PHE A 91 -7.23 -7.40 -1.87
N ASN A 92 -6.03 -7.18 -1.32
CA ASN A 92 -5.13 -6.11 -1.71
C ASN A 92 -3.70 -6.66 -1.81
N TYR A 93 -2.91 -6.14 -2.72
CA TYR A 93 -1.53 -6.60 -2.95
C TYR A 93 -0.52 -6.04 -1.96
N ILE A 94 -0.80 -4.86 -1.39
CA ILE A 94 0.05 -4.19 -0.43
C ILE A 94 -0.80 -3.79 0.77
N VAL A 95 -0.48 -4.34 1.93
CA VAL A 95 -1.23 -4.11 3.16
C VAL A 95 -0.30 -3.51 4.21
N VAL A 96 -0.66 -2.34 4.71
CA VAL A 96 -0.03 -1.75 5.89
C VAL A 96 -0.91 -2.05 7.09
N LYS A 97 -0.33 -2.66 8.11
CA LYS A 97 -1.07 -3.13 9.28
C LYS A 97 -0.42 -2.62 10.56
N PRO A 98 -0.82 -1.42 11.00
CA PRO A 98 -0.29 -0.85 12.22
C PRO A 98 -0.83 -1.59 13.46
N HIS A 99 0.05 -1.80 14.44
CA HIS A 99 -0.27 -2.16 15.80
C HIS A 99 0.16 -1.01 16.70
N GLY A 100 -0.74 -0.47 17.50
CA GLY A 100 -0.52 0.75 18.29
C GLY A 100 -0.80 2.05 17.51
N GLU A 101 -1.19 3.07 18.24
CA GLU A 101 -1.64 4.34 17.68
C GLU A 101 -0.49 5.28 17.28
N GLY A 102 -0.82 6.31 16.49
CA GLY A 102 0.06 7.41 16.13
C GLY A 102 1.03 7.13 14.97
N HIS A 103 1.01 5.95 14.39
CA HIS A 103 1.82 5.63 13.22
C HIS A 103 1.36 6.36 11.97
N PHE A 104 2.27 6.60 11.04
CA PHE A 104 2.03 7.23 9.75
C PHE A 104 2.98 6.67 8.68
N LEU A 105 2.65 6.91 7.41
CA LEU A 105 3.53 6.56 6.28
C LEU A 105 4.42 7.73 5.91
N SER A 106 5.71 7.47 5.66
CA SER A 106 6.63 8.46 5.10
C SER A 106 7.72 7.83 4.22
N GLY A 107 8.13 8.55 3.16
CA GLY A 107 9.18 8.05 2.28
C GLY A 107 8.82 6.71 1.60
N VAL A 108 7.56 6.54 1.20
CA VAL A 108 7.07 5.34 0.52
C VAL A 108 7.07 5.58 -0.98
N ASN A 109 7.72 4.69 -1.72
CA ASN A 109 7.80 4.76 -3.17
C ASN A 109 7.32 3.47 -3.82
N ILE A 110 6.17 3.53 -4.49
CA ILE A 110 5.55 2.40 -5.21
C ILE A 110 5.36 2.82 -6.66
N THR A 111 6.26 2.39 -7.53
CA THR A 111 6.30 2.87 -8.91
C THR A 111 6.62 1.76 -9.91
N GLY A 112 6.11 1.89 -11.15
CA GLY A 112 6.36 0.93 -12.22
C GLY A 112 5.71 -0.42 -12.04
N LYS A 113 4.61 -0.50 -11.27
CA LYS A 113 3.92 -1.77 -10.97
C LYS A 113 2.93 -2.17 -12.03
N ARG A 114 2.77 -3.48 -12.14
CA ARG A 114 1.65 -4.08 -12.83
C ARG A 114 0.80 -4.85 -11.83
N PHE A 115 -0.34 -4.27 -11.45
CA PHE A 115 -1.35 -4.92 -10.62
C PHE A 115 -2.37 -5.59 -11.53
N LYS A 116 -2.46 -6.93 -11.48
CA LYS A 116 -3.29 -7.69 -12.39
C LYS A 116 -4.11 -8.76 -11.65
N SER A 117 -5.40 -8.51 -11.49
CA SER A 117 -6.36 -9.51 -11.02
C SER A 117 -7.09 -10.11 -12.22
N LEU A 118 -7.05 -11.42 -12.38
CA LEU A 118 -7.58 -12.15 -13.55
C LEU A 118 -8.92 -12.80 -13.28
N GLY A 119 -9.08 -13.44 -12.14
CA GLY A 119 -10.28 -14.22 -11.81
C GLY A 119 -11.39 -13.42 -11.13
N ALA A 120 -11.03 -12.38 -10.41
CA ALA A 120 -11.96 -11.52 -9.71
C ALA A 120 -11.55 -10.05 -9.80
N THR A 121 -12.52 -9.16 -9.69
CA THR A 121 -12.26 -7.72 -9.55
C THR A 121 -12.06 -7.40 -8.08
N ILE A 122 -10.94 -6.76 -7.77
CA ILE A 122 -10.64 -6.26 -6.42
C ILE A 122 -10.91 -4.76 -6.33
N ASP A 123 -11.18 -4.28 -5.12
CA ASP A 123 -11.47 -2.86 -4.92
C ASP A 123 -10.23 -1.99 -5.15
N ARG A 124 -9.15 -2.23 -4.41
CA ARG A 124 -7.90 -1.43 -4.43
C ARG A 124 -6.67 -2.33 -4.45
N ALA A 125 -5.56 -1.82 -4.95
CA ALA A 125 -4.28 -2.53 -4.94
C ALA A 125 -3.59 -2.48 -3.58
N GLU A 126 -3.90 -1.49 -2.76
CA GLU A 126 -3.30 -1.22 -1.46
C GLU A 126 -4.36 -0.97 -0.38
N ARG A 127 -3.99 -1.13 0.86
CA ARG A 127 -4.90 -0.90 1.98
C ARG A 127 -4.14 -0.65 3.29
N VAL A 128 -4.76 0.11 4.20
CA VAL A 128 -4.44 0.10 5.63
C VAL A 128 -5.38 -0.90 6.32
N ASP A 129 -4.83 -1.88 7.01
CA ASP A 129 -5.60 -2.81 7.84
C ASP A 129 -5.73 -2.24 9.25
N THR A 130 -6.87 -1.65 9.53
CA THR A 130 -7.15 -0.94 10.79
C THR A 130 -7.65 -1.86 11.90
N SER A 131 -7.47 -3.16 11.79
CA SER A 131 -7.98 -4.14 12.77
C SER A 131 -7.41 -3.95 14.18
N PHE A 132 -6.20 -3.37 14.30
CA PHE A 132 -5.53 -3.15 15.58
C PHE A 132 -5.32 -1.66 15.89
N ALA A 133 -4.95 -0.86 14.89
CA ALA A 133 -4.80 0.58 15.01
C ALA A 133 -4.97 1.23 13.63
N ASP A 134 -5.19 2.53 13.58
CA ASP A 134 -5.22 3.30 12.34
C ASP A 134 -3.96 4.16 12.20
N LEU A 135 -3.76 4.73 11.02
CA LEU A 135 -2.68 5.67 10.75
C LEU A 135 -3.09 7.09 11.11
N ASP A 136 -2.12 7.88 11.52
CA ASP A 136 -2.24 9.34 11.58
C ASP A 136 -2.04 9.92 10.17
N TYR A 137 -3.13 10.12 9.47
CA TYR A 137 -3.13 10.63 8.09
C TYR A 137 -2.64 12.07 7.96
N PHE A 138 -2.71 12.87 9.03
CA PHE A 138 -2.19 14.23 9.02
C PHE A 138 -0.65 14.29 9.01
N ARG A 139 -0.01 13.22 9.45
CA ARG A 139 1.44 13.09 9.45
C ARG A 139 1.98 12.35 8.22
N MET A 140 1.12 11.80 7.38
CA MET A 140 1.54 11.14 6.14
C MET A 140 2.25 12.13 5.22
N ARG A 141 3.40 11.72 4.68
CA ARG A 141 4.20 12.53 3.77
C ARG A 141 5.08 11.67 2.87
N ASP A 142 5.45 12.22 1.72
CA ASP A 142 6.40 11.58 0.79
C ASP A 142 5.96 10.17 0.37
N VAL A 143 4.66 9.98 0.13
CA VAL A 143 4.09 8.75 -0.39
C VAL A 143 3.93 8.89 -1.89
N ASN A 144 4.79 8.28 -2.66
CA ASN A 144 4.75 8.26 -4.12
C ASN A 144 4.12 6.96 -4.61
N PHE A 145 3.06 7.07 -5.43
CA PHE A 145 2.36 5.94 -6.03
C PHE A 145 2.04 6.26 -7.49
N THR A 146 3.00 6.04 -8.37
CA THR A 146 2.92 6.55 -9.75
C THR A 146 3.42 5.55 -10.79
N ALA A 147 3.13 5.81 -12.06
CA ALA A 147 3.53 4.96 -13.19
C ALA A 147 3.07 3.49 -13.03
N ASN A 148 2.02 3.24 -12.29
CA ASN A 148 1.47 1.91 -12.07
C ASN A 148 0.37 1.61 -13.09
N SER A 149 0.23 0.35 -13.48
CA SER A 149 -0.83 -0.14 -14.36
C SER A 149 -1.75 -1.10 -13.61
N PHE A 150 -3.04 -1.04 -13.94
CA PHE A 150 -4.09 -1.77 -13.22
C PHE A 150 -4.98 -2.55 -14.18
N HIS A 151 -5.21 -3.81 -13.87
CA HIS A 151 -6.19 -4.65 -14.52
C HIS A 151 -6.99 -5.39 -13.43
N GLY A 152 -8.31 -5.37 -13.51
CA GLY A 152 -9.17 -5.97 -12.49
C GLY A 152 -9.15 -5.25 -11.13
N VAL A 153 -8.75 -3.97 -11.10
CA VAL A 153 -8.76 -3.09 -9.92
C VAL A 153 -9.72 -1.94 -10.17
N VAL A 154 -10.71 -1.76 -9.31
CA VAL A 154 -11.78 -0.75 -9.47
C VAL A 154 -11.24 0.63 -9.17
N ASN A 155 -10.77 0.85 -7.95
CA ASN A 155 -10.27 2.13 -7.47
C ASN A 155 -8.77 2.23 -7.73
N ARG A 156 -8.42 2.94 -8.81
CA ARG A 156 -7.03 3.16 -9.21
C ARG A 156 -6.49 4.39 -8.52
N VAL A 157 -5.55 4.19 -7.64
CA VAL A 157 -4.94 5.25 -6.84
C VAL A 157 -3.68 5.79 -7.50
N SER A 158 -3.38 7.05 -7.23
CA SER A 158 -2.17 7.72 -7.70
C SER A 158 -1.77 8.84 -6.74
N ASN A 159 -0.47 9.03 -6.57
CA ASN A 159 0.08 10.21 -5.94
C ASN A 159 1.45 10.53 -6.60
N PRO A 160 1.62 11.69 -7.26
CA PRO A 160 0.66 12.79 -7.34
C PRO A 160 -0.62 12.42 -8.11
N LEU A 161 -1.75 12.93 -7.63
CA LEU A 161 -3.06 12.77 -8.26
C LEU A 161 -3.32 13.93 -9.21
N ARG A 162 -3.70 13.62 -10.45
CA ARG A 162 -4.24 14.60 -11.39
C ARG A 162 -5.71 14.34 -11.61
N MET A 163 -6.53 15.33 -11.32
CA MET A 163 -7.96 15.27 -11.57
C MET A 163 -8.46 16.62 -12.07
N LYS A 164 -9.53 16.58 -12.86
CA LYS A 164 -10.24 17.78 -13.30
C LYS A 164 -11.44 17.98 -12.39
N HIS A 165 -11.53 19.15 -11.79
CA HIS A 165 -12.73 19.64 -11.12
C HIS A 165 -13.30 20.80 -11.91
N THR A 166 -14.63 20.92 -11.97
CA THR A 166 -15.31 22.04 -12.59
C THR A 166 -16.41 22.48 -11.62
N GLU A 167 -16.28 23.68 -11.15
CA GLU A 167 -17.30 24.30 -10.28
C GLU A 167 -18.25 25.15 -11.12
N GLY A 168 -19.53 24.95 -10.91
CA GLY A 168 -20.59 25.65 -11.64
C GLY A 168 -21.17 26.84 -10.89
N SER A 169 -20.71 27.10 -9.67
CA SER A 169 -21.24 28.15 -8.82
C SER A 169 -20.17 29.17 -8.44
N VAL A 170 -20.60 30.41 -8.21
CA VAL A 170 -19.73 31.44 -7.63
C VAL A 170 -19.78 31.29 -6.11
N ALA A 171 -18.68 30.90 -5.52
CA ALA A 171 -18.55 30.71 -4.08
C ALA A 171 -17.16 31.14 -3.58
N THR A 172 -17.05 31.44 -2.30
CA THR A 172 -15.77 31.77 -1.66
C THR A 172 -14.96 30.54 -1.27
N THR A 173 -15.61 29.38 -1.27
CA THR A 173 -14.98 28.09 -0.92
C THR A 173 -15.57 27.01 -1.80
N TRP A 174 -14.72 26.19 -2.39
CA TRP A 174 -15.12 24.99 -3.13
C TRP A 174 -14.50 23.76 -2.47
N THR A 175 -15.28 22.68 -2.44
CA THR A 175 -14.80 21.40 -1.93
C THR A 175 -14.52 20.48 -3.12
N VAL A 176 -13.30 20.00 -3.20
CA VAL A 176 -12.89 19.02 -4.21
C VAL A 176 -12.67 17.69 -3.51
N ASP A 177 -13.54 16.72 -3.81
CA ASP A 177 -13.40 15.36 -3.32
C ASP A 177 -12.41 14.60 -4.21
N THR A 178 -11.39 13.99 -3.62
CA THR A 178 -10.44 13.14 -4.33
C THR A 178 -11.00 11.77 -4.68
N ASN A 179 -12.23 11.46 -4.22
CA ASN A 179 -12.93 10.19 -4.45
C ASN A 179 -12.04 8.97 -4.11
N GLU A 180 -11.37 9.02 -2.98
CA GLU A 180 -10.49 7.95 -2.47
C GLU A 180 -9.37 7.56 -3.45
N LYS A 181 -8.98 8.44 -4.37
CA LYS A 181 -7.93 8.15 -5.36
C LYS A 181 -6.52 8.39 -4.87
N LEU A 182 -6.35 8.88 -3.64
CA LEU A 182 -5.06 8.92 -2.99
C LEU A 182 -4.72 7.56 -2.36
N PRO A 183 -3.46 7.10 -2.44
CA PRO A 183 -3.08 5.81 -1.87
C PRO A 183 -3.19 5.79 -0.34
N PHE A 184 -3.54 4.61 0.20
CA PHE A 184 -3.65 4.36 1.64
C PHE A 184 -4.60 5.33 2.37
N ASN A 185 -5.67 5.77 1.70
CA ASN A 185 -6.62 6.76 2.21
C ASN A 185 -5.97 8.09 2.66
N GLY A 186 -4.83 8.43 2.07
CA GLY A 186 -4.09 9.64 2.38
C GLY A 186 -4.88 10.92 2.07
N GLN A 187 -4.41 12.02 2.65
CA GLN A 187 -5.01 13.35 2.47
C GLN A 187 -4.16 14.19 1.52
N THR A 188 -4.79 15.17 0.89
CA THR A 188 -4.11 16.16 0.07
C THR A 188 -3.34 17.14 0.98
N LEU A 189 -2.03 17.23 0.80
CA LEU A 189 -1.19 18.18 1.53
C LEU A 189 -0.95 19.47 0.74
N ALA A 190 -0.97 19.40 -0.58
CA ALA A 190 -0.75 20.54 -1.47
C ALA A 190 -1.57 20.40 -2.75
N VAL A 191 -1.92 21.55 -3.34
CA VAL A 191 -2.52 21.65 -4.66
C VAL A 191 -1.57 22.45 -5.54
N ASP A 192 -1.06 21.82 -6.60
CA ASP A 192 -0.04 22.44 -7.47
C ASP A 192 -0.63 23.49 -8.42
N SER A 193 -1.88 23.32 -8.83
CA SER A 193 -2.58 24.27 -9.71
C SER A 193 -4.09 24.19 -9.58
N VAL A 194 -4.75 25.29 -9.77
CA VAL A 194 -6.20 25.43 -9.81
C VAL A 194 -6.64 26.04 -11.13
#